data_aef7429248b6df79d4624bc0e62647f8
#
_entry.id   aef7429248b6df79d4624bc0e62647f8
#
_cell.length_a   1.000
_cell.length_b   1.000
_cell.length_c   1.000
_cell.angle_alpha   90.00
_cell.angle_beta   90.00
_cell.angle_gamma   90.00
#
_symmetry.space_group_name_H-M   'P 1'
#
loop_
_entity.id
_entity.type
_entity.pdbx_description
1 polymer ?
#
loop_
_entity_poly.entity_id
_entity_poly.type
_entity_poly.pdbx_seq_one_letter_code
_entity_poly.pdbx_strand_id
1 'polypeptide(L)'
;PVLISMAGTGMSQICFQVIIILAFQFIYGYIYYQIGFILASFMIGLTIGSFFITKIMEKIEDEKSLYLKTQAMLATYPLILAGALFIISKTNQFKPGIGGILQIAFVILPIAAGFIGSFQFLLANKIWLKDSKNIGKTTGLLYGIDLLGSCIGGLVIGMIFIPILGIIQTCVLLSVINIFIFILISNSRNPAIQKM
;
A
#
# COMPACT_ATOMS: atom_id res chain seq x y z
N PRO A 1 -1.47 -5.61 -17.95
CA PRO A 1 -1.50 -4.44 -17.05
C PRO A 1 -1.87 -4.83 -15.61
N VAL A 2 -2.84 -5.73 -15.37
CA VAL A 2 -3.23 -6.15 -13.99
C VAL A 2 -2.05 -6.78 -13.25
N LEU A 3 -1.24 -7.64 -13.87
CA LEU A 3 -0.06 -8.24 -13.24
C LEU A 3 0.99 -7.19 -12.84
N ILE A 4 1.22 -6.18 -13.69
CA ILE A 4 2.13 -5.07 -13.38
C ILE A 4 1.58 -4.25 -12.21
N SER A 5 0.28 -4.01 -12.19
CA SER A 5 -0.36 -3.34 -11.07
C SER A 5 -0.25 -4.14 -9.76
N MET A 6 -0.39 -5.46 -9.81
CA MET A 6 -0.21 -6.32 -8.64
C MET A 6 1.22 -6.27 -8.10
N ALA A 7 2.22 -6.38 -8.98
CA ALA A 7 3.62 -6.20 -8.57
C ALA A 7 3.86 -4.80 -7.96
N GLY A 8 3.28 -3.76 -8.55
CA GLY A 8 3.34 -2.39 -8.02
C GLY A 8 2.64 -2.23 -6.67
N THR A 9 1.52 -2.93 -6.47
CA THR A 9 0.81 -2.93 -5.18
C THR A 9 1.67 -3.57 -4.09
N GLY A 10 2.18 -4.77 -4.32
CA GLY A 10 3.07 -5.45 -3.38
C GLY A 10 4.31 -4.62 -3.06
N MET A 11 4.96 -4.06 -4.10
CA MET A 11 6.09 -3.15 -3.92
C MET A 11 5.72 -1.97 -3.02
N SER A 12 4.61 -1.30 -3.29
CA SER A 12 4.18 -0.12 -2.53
C SER A 12 3.85 -0.46 -1.08
N GLN A 13 3.18 -1.58 -0.83
CA GLN A 13 2.77 -2.02 0.50
C GLN A 13 3.97 -2.23 1.44
N ILE A 14 4.97 -2.96 0.97
CA ILE A 14 6.18 -3.18 1.77
C ILE A 14 6.97 -1.89 1.98
N CYS A 15 7.01 -1.03 0.95
CA CYS A 15 7.69 0.26 1.05
C CYS A 15 7.04 1.18 2.08
N PHE A 16 5.70 1.26 2.11
CA PHE A 16 5.00 2.03 3.13
C PHE A 16 5.34 1.54 4.53
N GLN A 17 5.38 0.24 4.72
CA GLN A 17 5.70 -0.37 6.01
C GLN A 17 7.13 -0.07 6.43
N VAL A 18 8.10 -0.24 5.53
CA VAL A 18 9.50 0.09 5.79
C VAL A 18 9.69 1.58 6.10
N ILE A 19 9.05 2.46 5.32
CA ILE A 19 9.10 3.92 5.54
C ILE A 19 8.55 4.29 6.91
N ILE A 20 7.40 3.75 7.31
CA ILE A 20 6.77 4.05 8.61
C ILE A 20 7.66 3.55 9.76
N ILE A 21 8.22 2.34 9.65
CA ILE A 21 9.12 1.78 10.67
C ILE A 21 10.39 2.63 10.80
N LEU A 22 11.03 2.98 9.69
CA LEU A 22 12.25 3.80 9.71
C LEU A 22 11.98 5.22 10.23
N ALA A 23 10.86 5.83 9.80
CA ALA A 23 10.45 7.13 10.32
C ALA A 23 10.20 7.09 11.82
N PHE A 24 9.55 6.04 12.31
CA PHE A 24 9.33 5.83 13.74
C PHE A 24 10.66 5.70 14.48
N GLN A 25 11.58 4.86 13.99
CA GLN A 25 12.91 4.67 14.61
C GLN A 25 13.74 5.96 14.60
N PHE A 26 13.65 6.75 13.54
CA PHE A 26 14.35 8.03 13.44
C PHE A 26 13.84 9.05 14.47
N ILE A 27 12.53 9.03 14.76
CA ILE A 27 11.90 10.00 15.66
C ILE A 27 12.02 9.58 17.13
N TYR A 28 11.73 8.30 17.44
CA TYR A 28 11.63 7.80 18.81
C TYR A 28 12.81 6.91 19.26
N GLY A 29 13.70 6.57 18.33
CA GLY A 29 14.80 5.63 18.61
C GLY A 29 14.38 4.17 18.46
N TYR A 30 15.27 3.26 18.86
CA TYR A 30 15.08 1.82 18.70
C TYR A 30 14.23 1.23 19.84
N ILE A 31 12.91 1.24 19.66
CA ILE A 31 11.98 0.63 20.61
C ILE A 31 11.34 -0.61 19.94
N TYR A 32 11.93 -1.78 20.17
CA TYR A 32 11.60 -3.02 19.46
C TYR A 32 10.13 -3.44 19.57
N TYR A 33 9.50 -3.30 20.73
CA TYR A 33 8.09 -3.69 20.91
C TYR A 33 7.14 -2.82 20.09
N GLN A 34 7.48 -1.57 19.81
CA GLN A 34 6.63 -0.68 19.01
C GLN A 34 6.67 -1.02 17.52
N ILE A 35 7.77 -1.61 17.03
CA ILE A 35 7.83 -2.16 15.68
C ILE A 35 6.78 -3.26 15.51
N GLY A 36 6.64 -4.13 16.53
CA GLY A 36 5.59 -5.15 16.55
C GLY A 36 4.18 -4.55 16.46
N PHE A 37 3.92 -3.42 17.15
CA PHE A 37 2.63 -2.72 17.05
C PHE A 37 2.38 -2.14 15.66
N ILE A 38 3.39 -1.58 15.00
CA ILE A 38 3.27 -1.06 13.63
C ILE A 38 2.95 -2.20 12.65
N LEU A 39 3.64 -3.35 12.79
CA LEU A 39 3.37 -4.54 11.97
C LEU A 39 1.95 -5.09 12.21
N ALA A 40 1.55 -5.20 13.48
CA ALA A 40 0.22 -5.66 13.85
C ALA A 40 -0.88 -4.71 13.32
N SER A 41 -0.66 -3.40 13.41
CA SER A 41 -1.57 -2.38 12.89
C SER A 41 -1.80 -2.52 11.38
N PHE A 42 -0.74 -2.79 10.61
CA PHE A 42 -0.87 -3.06 9.19
C PHE A 42 -1.71 -4.32 8.91
N MET A 43 -1.48 -5.40 9.66
CA MET A 43 -2.27 -6.63 9.52
C MET A 43 -3.74 -6.42 9.91
N ILE A 44 -4.02 -5.61 10.91
CA ILE A 44 -5.39 -5.19 11.26
C ILE A 44 -6.03 -4.44 10.08
N GLY A 45 -5.29 -3.52 9.45
CA GLY A 45 -5.74 -2.81 8.26
C GLY A 45 -6.10 -3.74 7.11
N LEU A 46 -5.23 -4.72 6.81
CA LEU A 46 -5.50 -5.77 5.81
C LEU A 46 -6.78 -6.56 6.13
N THR A 47 -6.95 -6.96 7.38
CA THR A 47 -8.11 -7.75 7.83
C THR A 47 -9.42 -6.96 7.68
N ILE A 48 -9.44 -5.71 8.18
CA ILE A 48 -10.61 -4.84 8.09
C ILE A 48 -10.95 -4.56 6.63
N GLY A 49 -9.96 -4.19 5.81
CA GLY A 49 -10.16 -3.92 4.40
C GLY A 49 -10.68 -5.13 3.63
N SER A 50 -10.13 -6.33 3.89
CA SER A 50 -10.60 -7.58 3.27
C SER A 50 -12.06 -7.89 3.63
N PHE A 51 -12.43 -7.68 4.89
CA PHE A 51 -13.81 -7.89 5.34
C PHE A 51 -14.79 -6.92 4.68
N PHE A 52 -14.42 -5.64 4.58
CA PHE A 52 -15.25 -4.63 3.94
C PHE A 52 -15.43 -4.90 2.45
N ILE A 53 -14.33 -5.13 1.72
CA ILE A 53 -14.42 -5.34 0.27
C ILE A 53 -15.20 -6.61 -0.07
N THR A 54 -15.04 -7.70 0.72
CA THR A 54 -15.77 -8.94 0.49
C THR A 54 -17.29 -8.73 0.62
N LYS A 55 -17.74 -7.95 1.61
CA LYS A 55 -19.17 -7.62 1.78
C LYS A 55 -19.74 -6.76 0.64
N ILE A 56 -18.92 -5.85 0.10
CA ILE A 56 -19.35 -4.92 -0.93
C ILE A 56 -19.22 -5.55 -2.32
N MET A 57 -18.34 -6.52 -2.49
CA MET A 57 -17.95 -7.12 -3.77
C MET A 57 -19.12 -7.72 -4.54
N GLU A 58 -20.14 -8.26 -3.85
CA GLU A 58 -21.36 -8.80 -4.48
C GLU A 58 -22.26 -7.73 -5.11
N LYS A 59 -22.17 -6.49 -4.61
CA LYS A 59 -23.01 -5.35 -5.04
C LYS A 59 -22.32 -4.45 -6.07
N ILE A 60 -21.05 -4.72 -6.41
CA ILE A 60 -20.27 -3.88 -7.32
C ILE A 60 -20.58 -4.31 -8.76
N GLU A 61 -21.21 -3.43 -9.51
CA GLU A 61 -21.47 -3.59 -10.95
C GLU A 61 -20.25 -3.16 -11.78
N ASP A 62 -19.54 -2.08 -11.39
CA ASP A 62 -18.39 -1.53 -12.11
C ASP A 62 -17.08 -1.76 -11.34
N GLU A 63 -16.53 -2.97 -11.51
CA GLU A 63 -15.26 -3.38 -10.86
C GLU A 63 -14.06 -2.59 -11.38
N LYS A 64 -14.09 -2.17 -12.66
CA LYS A 64 -13.01 -1.39 -13.28
C LYS A 64 -12.91 -0.01 -12.63
N SER A 65 -14.01 0.68 -12.47
CA SER A 65 -14.05 2.01 -11.84
C SER A 65 -13.55 1.94 -10.40
N LEU A 66 -13.98 0.93 -9.64
CA LEU A 66 -13.52 0.74 -8.27
C LEU A 66 -12.02 0.41 -8.20
N TYR A 67 -11.53 -0.44 -9.12
CA TYR A 67 -10.10 -0.77 -9.21
C TYR A 67 -9.24 0.46 -9.51
N LEU A 68 -9.69 1.34 -10.41
CA LEU A 68 -9.02 2.60 -10.70
C LEU A 68 -9.05 3.55 -9.50
N LYS A 69 -10.16 3.63 -8.78
CA LYS A 69 -10.25 4.45 -7.55
C LYS A 69 -9.28 3.96 -6.48
N THR A 70 -9.19 2.66 -6.24
CA THR A 70 -8.24 2.10 -5.27
C THR A 70 -6.79 2.31 -5.71
N GLN A 71 -6.49 2.20 -7.02
CA GLN A 71 -5.17 2.53 -7.54
C GLN A 71 -4.82 4.02 -7.36
N ALA A 72 -5.79 4.91 -7.55
CA ALA A 72 -5.60 6.35 -7.28
C ALA A 72 -5.33 6.61 -5.78
N MET A 73 -6.04 5.91 -4.88
CA MET A 73 -5.77 5.98 -3.44
C MET A 73 -4.36 5.48 -3.12
N LEU A 74 -3.91 4.39 -3.77
CA LEU A 74 -2.56 3.86 -3.60
C LEU A 74 -1.49 4.85 -4.10
N ALA A 75 -1.78 5.61 -5.17
CA ALA A 75 -0.88 6.63 -5.71
C ALA A 75 -0.82 7.90 -4.84
N THR A 76 -1.91 8.29 -4.19
CA THR A 76 -1.98 9.48 -3.34
C THR A 76 -1.48 9.22 -1.91
N TYR A 77 -1.59 7.98 -1.43
CA TYR A 77 -1.20 7.63 -0.07
C TYR A 77 0.26 7.98 0.29
N PRO A 78 1.28 7.74 -0.56
CA PRO A 78 2.66 8.14 -0.25
C PRO A 78 2.83 9.65 -0.03
N LEU A 79 2.06 10.49 -0.73
CA LEU A 79 2.09 11.94 -0.53
C LEU A 79 1.50 12.34 0.81
N ILE A 80 0.39 11.69 1.19
CA ILE A 80 -0.22 11.89 2.51
C ILE A 80 0.75 11.44 3.60
N LEU A 81 1.42 10.30 3.40
CA LEU A 81 2.43 9.79 4.31
C LEU A 81 3.61 10.76 4.45
N ALA A 82 4.13 11.29 3.34
CA ALA A 82 5.21 12.27 3.33
C ALA A 82 4.81 13.55 4.09
N GLY A 83 3.61 14.06 3.85
CA GLY A 83 3.05 15.23 4.55
C GLY A 83 2.89 14.99 6.04
N ALA A 84 2.34 13.84 6.44
CA ALA A 84 2.18 13.45 7.83
C ALA A 84 3.55 13.36 8.54
N LEU A 85 4.52 12.68 7.94
CA LEU A 85 5.87 12.55 8.49
C LEU A 85 6.60 13.89 8.56
N PHE A 86 6.42 14.78 7.57
CA PHE A 86 6.98 16.13 7.61
C PHE A 86 6.42 16.96 8.76
N ILE A 87 5.10 16.90 8.99
CA ILE A 87 4.45 17.59 10.12
C ILE A 87 4.96 17.00 11.44
N ILE A 88 5.01 15.68 11.57
CA ILE A 88 5.51 15.00 12.76
C ILE A 88 6.94 15.40 13.06
N SER A 89 7.82 15.47 12.05
CA SER A 89 9.24 15.82 12.25
C SER A 89 9.45 17.26 12.72
N LYS A 90 8.55 18.18 12.36
CA LYS A 90 8.59 19.59 12.80
C LYS A 90 7.93 19.83 14.16
N THR A 91 7.11 18.89 14.62
CA THR A 91 6.39 19.06 15.88
C THR A 91 7.32 18.77 17.05
N ASN A 92 7.34 19.69 18.01
CA ASN A 92 8.24 19.59 19.19
C ASN A 92 7.74 18.47 20.12
N GLN A 93 8.39 17.31 20.05
CA GLN A 93 7.97 16.06 20.70
C GLN A 93 8.03 16.14 22.24
N PHE A 94 8.76 17.10 22.78
CA PHE A 94 8.94 17.29 24.22
C PHE A 94 7.77 18.02 24.90
N LYS A 95 6.74 18.45 24.17
CA LYS A 95 5.56 19.04 24.81
C LYS A 95 4.68 17.93 25.43
N PRO A 96 4.33 18.04 26.74
CA PRO A 96 3.45 17.08 27.39
C PRO A 96 2.10 17.00 26.64
N GLY A 97 1.68 15.78 26.31
CA GLY A 97 0.44 15.48 25.59
C GLY A 97 0.61 15.27 24.07
N ILE A 98 1.61 15.82 23.40
CA ILE A 98 1.80 15.67 21.94
C ILE A 98 2.42 14.31 21.61
N GLY A 99 3.29 13.76 22.46
CA GLY A 99 3.91 12.46 22.24
C GLY A 99 2.92 11.31 22.04
N GLY A 100 1.82 11.30 22.81
CA GLY A 100 0.78 10.27 22.68
C GLY A 100 0.00 10.39 21.34
N ILE A 101 -0.31 11.60 20.89
CA ILE A 101 -1.01 11.83 19.61
C ILE A 101 -0.13 11.38 18.44
N LEU A 102 1.16 11.64 18.49
CA LEU A 102 2.10 11.22 17.45
C LEU A 102 2.24 9.68 17.40
N GLN A 103 2.26 9.00 18.56
CA GLN A 103 2.27 7.53 18.60
C GLN A 103 1.00 6.95 17.96
N ILE A 104 -0.17 7.53 18.19
CA ILE A 104 -1.42 7.12 17.55
C ILE A 104 -1.34 7.25 16.01
N ALA A 105 -0.70 8.28 15.49
CA ALA A 105 -0.49 8.43 14.05
C ALA A 105 0.29 7.24 13.45
N PHE A 106 1.32 6.74 14.15
CA PHE A 106 2.09 5.56 13.73
C PHE A 106 1.33 4.23 13.83
N VAL A 107 0.16 4.22 14.45
CA VAL A 107 -0.79 3.10 14.42
C VAL A 107 -1.79 3.26 13.26
N ILE A 108 -2.32 4.48 13.06
CA ILE A 108 -3.35 4.74 12.05
C ILE A 108 -2.78 4.64 10.63
N LEU A 109 -1.56 5.16 10.39
CA LEU A 109 -0.93 5.12 9.06
C LEU A 109 -0.77 3.69 8.52
N PRO A 110 -0.20 2.71 9.26
CA PRO A 110 -0.13 1.34 8.77
C PRO A 110 -1.51 0.71 8.53
N ILE A 111 -2.50 0.98 9.38
CA ILE A 111 -3.87 0.50 9.19
C ILE A 111 -4.43 0.99 7.85
N ALA A 112 -4.27 2.27 7.53
CA ALA A 112 -4.73 2.84 6.26
C ALA A 112 -4.00 2.22 5.06
N ALA A 113 -2.68 2.00 5.15
CA ALA A 113 -1.91 1.33 4.11
C ALA A 113 -2.43 -0.10 3.85
N GLY A 114 -2.59 -0.90 4.90
CA GLY A 114 -3.11 -2.27 4.81
C GLY A 114 -4.53 -2.31 4.26
N PHE A 115 -5.39 -1.39 4.68
CA PHE A 115 -6.76 -1.27 4.17
C PHE A 115 -6.78 -1.05 2.65
N ILE A 116 -6.02 -0.08 2.14
CA ILE A 116 -5.93 0.21 0.69
C ILE A 116 -5.39 -1.01 -0.07
N GLY A 117 -4.35 -1.66 0.46
CA GLY A 117 -3.73 -2.82 -0.18
C GLY A 117 -4.65 -4.02 -0.30
N SER A 118 -5.43 -4.30 0.74
CA SER A 118 -6.40 -5.41 0.70
C SER A 118 -7.50 -5.19 -0.35
N PHE A 119 -7.98 -3.97 -0.49
CA PHE A 119 -8.93 -3.61 -1.55
C PHE A 119 -8.37 -3.88 -2.94
N GLN A 120 -7.15 -3.40 -3.20
CA GLN A 120 -6.50 -3.57 -4.49
C GLN A 120 -6.27 -5.04 -4.82
N PHE A 121 -5.78 -5.83 -3.85
CA PHE A 121 -5.50 -7.25 -4.02
C PHE A 121 -6.78 -8.07 -4.33
N LEU A 122 -7.84 -7.88 -3.54
CA LEU A 122 -9.08 -8.64 -3.71
C LEU A 122 -9.82 -8.26 -5.00
N LEU A 123 -9.83 -6.99 -5.39
CA LEU A 123 -10.39 -6.55 -6.65
C LEU A 123 -9.63 -7.12 -7.85
N ALA A 124 -8.29 -7.12 -7.81
CA ALA A 124 -7.47 -7.74 -8.85
C ALA A 124 -7.78 -9.23 -8.99
N ASN A 125 -7.89 -9.95 -7.88
CA ASN A 125 -8.29 -11.35 -7.88
C ASN A 125 -9.67 -11.56 -8.52
N LYS A 126 -10.67 -10.76 -8.13
CA LYS A 126 -12.03 -10.86 -8.69
C LYS A 126 -12.02 -10.66 -10.20
N ILE A 127 -11.35 -9.61 -10.67
CA ILE A 127 -11.24 -9.28 -12.10
C ILE A 127 -10.60 -10.43 -12.88
N TRP A 128 -9.49 -10.97 -12.37
CA TRP A 128 -8.73 -12.00 -13.07
C TRP A 128 -9.39 -13.38 -13.05
N LEU A 129 -10.14 -13.68 -11.97
CA LEU A 129 -10.84 -14.95 -11.83
C LEU A 129 -12.05 -15.11 -12.77
N LYS A 130 -12.64 -14.01 -13.23
CA LYS A 130 -13.78 -14.07 -14.17
C LYS A 130 -13.51 -14.87 -15.45
N ASP A 131 -12.28 -14.80 -15.96
CA ASP A 131 -11.89 -15.46 -17.22
C ASP A 131 -11.10 -16.77 -16.98
N SER A 132 -10.93 -17.22 -15.74
CA SER A 132 -10.04 -18.32 -15.42
C SER A 132 -10.82 -19.62 -15.12
N LYS A 133 -10.42 -20.71 -15.80
CA LYS A 133 -10.94 -22.06 -15.56
C LYS A 133 -10.34 -22.71 -14.30
N ASN A 134 -9.26 -22.16 -13.74
CA ASN A 134 -8.51 -22.76 -12.63
C ASN A 134 -8.20 -21.75 -11.55
N ILE A 135 -9.13 -21.65 -10.59
CA ILE A 135 -9.12 -20.63 -9.53
C ILE A 135 -7.80 -20.66 -8.73
N GLY A 136 -7.36 -21.85 -8.30
CA GLY A 136 -6.17 -21.98 -7.47
C GLY A 136 -4.88 -21.54 -8.18
N LYS A 137 -4.70 -21.91 -9.44
CA LYS A 137 -3.52 -21.51 -10.23
C LYS A 137 -3.47 -20.00 -10.45
N THR A 138 -4.61 -19.41 -10.73
CA THR A 138 -4.72 -17.98 -11.03
C THR A 138 -4.48 -17.11 -9.79
N THR A 139 -5.10 -17.45 -8.67
CA THR A 139 -4.88 -16.75 -7.40
C THR A 139 -3.44 -16.93 -6.91
N GLY A 140 -2.87 -18.12 -7.04
CA GLY A 140 -1.48 -18.37 -6.71
C GLY A 140 -0.50 -17.56 -7.54
N LEU A 141 -0.76 -17.38 -8.84
CA LEU A 141 0.05 -16.53 -9.71
C LEU A 141 0.00 -15.05 -9.28
N LEU A 142 -1.20 -14.52 -9.02
CA LEU A 142 -1.36 -13.12 -8.57
C LEU A 142 -0.65 -12.88 -7.24
N TYR A 143 -0.79 -13.80 -6.30
CA TYR A 143 -0.12 -13.73 -5.01
C TYR A 143 1.41 -13.81 -5.16
N GLY A 144 1.90 -14.72 -6.03
CA GLY A 144 3.33 -14.82 -6.33
C GLY A 144 3.92 -13.54 -6.91
N ILE A 145 3.18 -12.86 -7.81
CA ILE A 145 3.60 -11.58 -8.41
C ILE A 145 3.58 -10.45 -7.38
N ASP A 146 2.59 -10.42 -6.50
CA ASP A 146 2.53 -9.47 -5.39
C ASP A 146 3.74 -9.62 -4.45
N LEU A 147 4.09 -10.86 -4.10
CA LEU A 147 5.27 -11.15 -3.28
C LEU A 147 6.58 -10.79 -3.98
N LEU A 148 6.71 -11.06 -5.28
CA LEU A 148 7.88 -10.64 -6.06
C LEU A 148 8.02 -9.13 -6.08
N GLY A 149 6.93 -8.42 -6.31
CA GLY A 149 6.90 -6.95 -6.21
C GLY A 149 7.33 -6.46 -4.83
N SER A 150 6.82 -7.08 -3.77
CA SER A 150 7.19 -6.78 -2.39
C SER A 150 8.68 -7.01 -2.11
N CYS A 151 9.22 -8.13 -2.60
CA CYS A 151 10.64 -8.46 -2.44
C CYS A 151 11.53 -7.41 -3.11
N ILE A 152 11.25 -7.08 -4.37
CA ILE A 152 11.99 -6.05 -5.12
C ILE A 152 11.85 -4.68 -4.43
N GLY A 153 10.63 -4.32 -4.02
CA GLY A 153 10.37 -3.06 -3.33
C GLY A 153 11.13 -2.94 -2.01
N GLY A 154 11.10 -3.98 -1.19
CA GLY A 154 11.80 -4.01 0.09
C GLY A 154 13.32 -3.86 -0.07
N LEU A 155 13.90 -4.57 -1.04
CA LEU A 155 15.33 -4.50 -1.32
C LEU A 155 15.74 -3.14 -1.93
N VAL A 156 15.11 -2.76 -3.04
CA VAL A 156 15.52 -1.57 -3.80
C VAL A 156 15.21 -0.29 -3.02
N ILE A 157 14.02 -0.18 -2.47
CA ILE A 157 13.60 1.05 -1.77
C ILE A 157 14.19 1.10 -0.38
N GLY A 158 14.15 -0.01 0.37
CA GLY A 158 14.69 -0.05 1.73
C GLY A 158 16.21 0.12 1.79
N MET A 159 16.95 -0.54 0.89
CA MET A 159 18.42 -0.56 0.95
C MET A 159 19.08 0.53 0.11
N ILE A 160 18.42 1.01 -0.96
CA ILE A 160 19.05 1.94 -1.91
C ILE A 160 18.40 3.32 -1.82
N PHE A 161 17.09 3.43 -2.06
CA PHE A 161 16.46 4.74 -2.21
C PHE A 161 16.32 5.49 -0.88
N ILE A 162 15.94 4.84 0.20
CA ILE A 162 15.80 5.52 1.49
C ILE A 162 17.16 6.07 2.00
N PRO A 163 18.27 5.31 1.98
CA PRO A 163 19.56 5.85 2.39
C PRO A 163 20.11 6.96 1.49
N ILE A 164 19.83 6.93 0.18
CA ILE A 164 20.37 7.90 -0.79
C ILE A 164 19.50 9.15 -0.88
N LEU A 165 18.19 8.98 -1.03
CA LEU A 165 17.24 10.07 -1.28
C LEU A 165 16.61 10.61 0.01
N GLY A 166 16.50 9.77 1.04
CA GLY A 166 15.74 10.07 2.24
C GLY A 166 14.28 9.66 2.14
N ILE A 167 13.57 9.73 3.27
CA ILE A 167 12.20 9.22 3.42
C ILE A 167 11.20 9.99 2.55
N ILE A 168 11.24 11.33 2.56
CA ILE A 168 10.26 12.17 1.87
C ILE A 168 10.36 12.02 0.36
N GLN A 169 11.58 12.08 -0.18
CA GLN A 169 11.83 11.93 -1.62
C GLN A 169 11.44 10.53 -2.11
N THR A 170 11.67 9.51 -1.29
CA THR A 170 11.24 8.14 -1.59
C THR A 170 9.72 8.02 -1.65
N CYS A 171 8.98 8.70 -0.78
CA CYS A 171 7.51 8.77 -0.87
C CYS A 171 7.04 9.41 -2.17
N VAL A 172 7.68 10.51 -2.61
CA VAL A 172 7.35 11.16 -3.88
C VAL A 172 7.63 10.23 -5.05
N LEU A 173 8.77 9.55 -5.05
CA LEU A 173 9.10 8.55 -6.08
C LEU A 173 8.07 7.43 -6.15
N LEU A 174 7.64 6.89 -5.01
CA LEU A 174 6.59 5.87 -4.94
C LEU A 174 5.26 6.38 -5.51
N SER A 175 4.89 7.63 -5.23
CA SER A 175 3.70 8.23 -5.80
C SER A 175 3.80 8.31 -7.33
N VAL A 176 4.92 8.74 -7.87
CA VAL A 176 5.16 8.81 -9.32
C VAL A 176 5.04 7.42 -9.96
N ILE A 177 5.63 6.39 -9.37
CA ILE A 177 5.53 5.01 -9.86
C ILE A 177 4.05 4.55 -9.87
N ASN A 178 3.32 4.79 -8.80
CA ASN A 178 1.90 4.41 -8.72
C ASN A 178 1.01 5.21 -9.68
N ILE A 179 1.29 6.49 -9.92
CA ILE A 179 0.62 7.30 -10.94
C ILE A 179 0.89 6.71 -12.34
N PHE A 180 2.13 6.32 -12.64
CA PHE A 180 2.46 5.68 -13.91
C PHE A 180 1.68 4.37 -14.11
N ILE A 181 1.59 3.53 -13.08
CA ILE A 181 0.79 2.31 -13.10
C ILE A 181 -0.69 2.64 -13.30
N PHE A 182 -1.22 3.67 -12.63
CA PHE A 182 -2.60 4.13 -12.82
C PHE A 182 -2.88 4.53 -14.28
N ILE A 183 -1.98 5.28 -14.91
CA ILE A 183 -2.11 5.68 -16.33
C ILE A 183 -2.09 4.45 -17.23
N LEU A 184 -1.19 3.50 -16.99
CA LEU A 184 -1.11 2.24 -17.74
C LEU A 184 -2.40 1.44 -17.68
N ILE A 185 -3.05 1.36 -16.51
CA ILE A 185 -4.30 0.64 -16.33
C ILE A 185 -5.45 1.41 -17.00
N SER A 186 -5.51 2.72 -16.79
CA SER A 186 -6.56 3.59 -17.36
C SER A 186 -6.56 3.55 -18.88
N ASN A 187 -5.38 3.55 -19.52
CA ASN A 187 -5.24 3.53 -20.98
C ASN A 187 -5.26 2.11 -21.58
N SER A 188 -5.34 1.08 -20.75
CA SER A 188 -5.36 -0.30 -21.23
C SER A 188 -6.70 -0.66 -21.86
N ARG A 189 -6.67 -0.94 -23.17
CA ARG A 189 -7.77 -1.55 -23.94
C ARG A 189 -7.82 -3.09 -23.78
N ASN A 190 -7.26 -3.63 -22.72
CA ASN A 190 -7.15 -5.08 -22.55
C ASN A 190 -8.53 -5.72 -22.40
N PRO A 191 -8.86 -6.81 -23.15
CA PRO A 191 -10.17 -7.46 -23.08
C PRO A 191 -10.54 -7.98 -21.69
N ALA A 192 -9.56 -8.30 -20.83
CA ALA A 192 -9.81 -8.66 -19.44
C ALA A 192 -10.32 -7.48 -18.58
N ILE A 193 -10.08 -6.23 -19.01
CA ILE A 193 -10.58 -5.01 -18.37
C ILE A 193 -11.76 -4.43 -19.16
N GLN A 194 -11.88 -4.75 -20.45
CA GLN A 194 -12.90 -4.22 -21.34
C GLN A 194 -14.20 -5.04 -21.34
N LYS A 195 -14.16 -6.30 -20.90
CA LYS A 195 -15.34 -7.17 -20.73
C LYS A 195 -16.03 -7.00 -19.35
N MET A 196 -15.70 -5.95 -18.64
CA MET A 196 -16.40 -5.46 -17.47
C MET A 196 -17.43 -4.41 -17.83
#